data_72eb746a81035ffe68628e182bf78d1d
#
_entry.id   72eb746a81035ffe68628e182bf78d1d
#
_cell.length_a   1.000
_cell.length_b   1.000
_cell.length_c   1.000
_cell.angle_alpha   90.00
_cell.angle_beta   90.00
_cell.angle_gamma   90.00
#
_symmetry.space_group_name_H-M   'P 1'
#
loop_
_entity.id
_entity.type
_entity.pdbx_description
1 polymer ?
#
loop_
_entity_poly.entity_id
_entity_poly.type
_entity_poly.pdbx_seq_one_letter_code
_entity_poly.pdbx_strand_id
1 'polypeptide(L)'
;YRVFVDSAPVLERALARNAGLGWIGKHTCLIDRNGGSWFFLGEIYLDLPLPIDTPATAHCGTCTRCIDVCPTQAIIAPYRLDARRCIAYLTIEHDGAIPEQMRKPIGNRIFGCDDCQLVCPWNKFAQRTDEADFRARNELDVATLPQLFAWDEDEFLRRTEGSP
;
A
#
# COMPACT_ATOMS: atom_id res chain seq x y z
N TYR A 1 26.55 -10.35 1.68
CA TYR A 1 25.16 -9.90 1.90
C TYR A 1 24.25 -10.43 0.79
N ARG A 2 22.97 -10.51 1.08
CA ARG A 2 21.94 -10.90 0.12
C ARG A 2 20.78 -9.92 0.20
N VAL A 3 20.31 -9.43 -0.95
CA VAL A 3 19.23 -8.46 -1.05
C VAL A 3 17.99 -9.15 -1.59
N PHE A 4 16.84 -8.83 -1.04
CA PHE A 4 15.53 -9.28 -1.50
C PHE A 4 14.62 -8.05 -1.64
N VAL A 5 13.76 -8.06 -2.65
CA VAL A 5 12.67 -7.10 -2.82
C VAL A 5 11.42 -7.93 -3.10
N ASP A 6 10.48 -7.93 -2.15
CA ASP A 6 9.19 -8.65 -2.17
C ASP A 6 9.26 -10.17 -2.46
N SER A 7 10.47 -10.74 -2.57
CA SER A 7 10.70 -12.15 -2.93
C SER A 7 11.03 -13.06 -1.74
N ALA A 8 11.23 -12.51 -0.55
CA ALA A 8 11.49 -13.28 0.66
C ALA A 8 10.19 -13.48 1.48
N PRO A 9 9.99 -14.63 2.11
CA PRO A 9 8.83 -14.90 2.95
C PRO A 9 8.96 -14.19 4.32
N VAL A 10 8.98 -12.87 4.32
CA VAL A 10 9.16 -12.03 5.50
C VAL A 10 7.84 -11.34 5.85
N LEU A 11 7.55 -11.22 7.14
CA LEU A 11 6.36 -10.52 7.65
C LEU A 11 6.75 -9.11 8.13
N GLU A 12 7.15 -8.24 7.22
CA GLU A 12 7.75 -6.92 7.47
C GLU A 12 6.93 -6.10 8.46
N ARG A 13 5.61 -6.03 8.28
CA ARG A 13 4.72 -5.25 9.17
C ARG A 13 4.69 -5.79 10.59
N ALA A 14 4.80 -7.12 10.77
CA ALA A 14 4.83 -7.74 12.08
C ALA A 14 6.17 -7.47 12.77
N LEU A 15 7.27 -7.56 12.03
CA LEU A 15 8.61 -7.22 12.53
C LEU A 15 8.69 -5.74 12.92
N ALA A 16 8.25 -4.84 12.06
CA ALA A 16 8.23 -3.41 12.33
C ALA A 16 7.40 -3.05 13.57
N ARG A 17 6.23 -3.69 13.75
CA ARG A 17 5.43 -3.53 14.98
C ARG A 17 6.19 -4.02 16.22
N ASN A 18 6.84 -5.17 16.15
CA ASN A 18 7.59 -5.73 17.26
C ASN A 18 8.84 -4.89 17.59
N ALA A 19 9.43 -4.25 16.58
CA ALA A 19 10.53 -3.29 16.73
C ALA A 19 10.06 -1.88 17.16
N GLY A 20 8.79 -1.70 17.51
CA GLY A 20 8.29 -0.43 18.02
C GLY A 20 8.14 0.69 17.00
N LEU A 21 8.34 0.42 15.68
CA LEU A 21 8.24 1.43 14.63
C LEU A 21 6.82 1.96 14.43
N GLY A 22 5.81 1.18 14.84
CA GLY A 22 4.41 1.57 14.72
C GLY A 22 3.48 0.41 15.04
N TRP A 23 2.18 0.60 14.85
CA TRP A 23 1.18 -0.44 15.05
C TRP A 23 0.47 -0.79 13.74
N ILE A 24 -0.04 -1.99 13.66
CA ILE A 24 -0.88 -2.39 12.53
C ILE A 24 -2.26 -1.76 12.72
N GLY A 25 -2.66 -0.91 11.76
CA GLY A 25 -3.96 -0.25 11.76
C GLY A 25 -5.11 -1.20 11.40
N LYS A 26 -6.37 -0.74 11.60
CA LYS A 26 -7.57 -1.51 11.20
C LYS A 26 -7.62 -1.81 9.71
N HIS A 27 -6.95 -1.02 8.88
CA HIS A 27 -6.75 -1.24 7.43
C HIS A 27 -5.57 -2.15 7.10
N THR A 28 -4.93 -2.75 8.09
CA THR A 28 -3.79 -3.68 8.00
C THR A 28 -2.45 -3.08 7.58
N CYS A 29 -2.36 -1.80 7.25
CA CYS A 29 -1.07 -1.12 7.06
C CYS A 29 -0.41 -0.82 8.42
N LEU A 30 0.92 -0.72 8.42
CA LEU A 30 1.65 -0.19 9.58
C LEU A 30 1.43 1.32 9.66
N ILE A 31 1.25 1.84 10.87
CA ILE A 31 1.09 3.27 11.14
C ILE A 31 2.18 3.70 12.12
N ASP A 32 3.03 4.62 11.70
CA ASP A 32 3.90 5.35 12.59
C ASP A 32 3.17 6.55 13.19
N ARG A 33 3.41 6.81 14.46
CA ARG A 33 2.78 7.91 15.20
C ARG A 33 3.11 9.29 14.63
N ASN A 34 4.30 9.44 14.06
CA ASN A 34 4.83 10.72 13.59
C ASN A 34 4.86 10.84 12.06
N GLY A 35 4.69 9.73 11.32
CA GLY A 35 4.83 9.65 9.87
C GLY A 35 3.62 9.11 9.13
N GLY A 36 2.57 8.65 9.84
CA GLY A 36 1.41 8.04 9.18
C GLY A 36 1.68 6.63 8.67
N SER A 37 1.21 6.29 7.47
CA SER A 37 1.34 4.94 6.90
C SER A 37 1.90 4.90 5.48
N TRP A 38 2.33 6.04 4.93
CA TRP A 38 2.94 6.13 3.61
C TRP A 38 4.46 6.11 3.69
N PHE A 39 5.01 4.92 3.90
CA PHE A 39 6.45 4.66 3.89
C PHE A 39 6.71 3.22 3.50
N PHE A 40 7.90 2.95 3.01
CA PHE A 40 8.38 1.60 2.72
C PHE A 40 9.02 1.01 3.97
N LEU A 41 8.97 -0.33 4.07
CA LEU A 41 9.66 -1.08 5.10
C LEU A 41 10.89 -1.74 4.49
N GLY A 42 11.95 -1.85 5.30
CA GLY A 42 13.14 -2.59 4.95
C GLY A 42 13.73 -3.22 6.19
N GLU A 43 14.29 -4.42 6.07
CA GLU A 43 14.93 -5.15 7.15
C GLU A 43 16.39 -5.42 6.83
N ILE A 44 17.23 -5.29 7.84
CA ILE A 44 18.63 -5.70 7.80
C ILE A 44 18.83 -6.82 8.80
N TYR A 45 19.10 -8.03 8.28
CA TYR A 45 19.42 -9.19 9.11
C TYR A 45 20.91 -9.20 9.42
N LEU A 46 21.25 -9.24 10.70
CA LEU A 46 22.63 -9.21 11.20
C LEU A 46 22.88 -10.36 12.13
N ASP A 47 24.10 -10.87 12.12
CA ASP A 47 24.60 -11.85 13.09
C ASP A 47 25.26 -11.11 14.28
N LEU A 48 24.50 -10.24 14.92
CA LEU A 48 24.92 -9.43 16.07
C LEU A 48 23.84 -9.46 17.16
N PRO A 49 24.19 -9.61 18.43
CA PRO A 49 23.26 -9.52 19.54
C PRO A 49 22.88 -8.06 19.78
N LEU A 50 21.75 -7.63 19.21
CA LEU A 50 21.19 -6.29 19.44
C LEU A 50 20.15 -6.32 20.57
N PRO A 51 19.97 -5.20 21.32
CA PRO A 51 18.87 -5.07 22.26
C PRO A 51 17.52 -5.27 21.58
N ILE A 52 16.59 -5.93 22.29
CA ILE A 52 15.24 -6.18 21.78
C ILE A 52 14.35 -4.98 22.12
N ASP A 53 13.67 -4.45 21.12
CA ASP A 53 12.73 -3.35 21.27
C ASP A 53 11.40 -3.78 21.89
N THR A 54 10.62 -2.79 22.34
CA THR A 54 9.27 -3.01 22.87
C THR A 54 8.23 -2.79 21.76
N PRO A 55 7.30 -3.73 21.54
CA PRO A 55 6.25 -3.57 20.53
C PRO A 55 5.42 -2.31 20.72
N ALA A 56 5.06 -1.64 19.61
CA ALA A 56 4.18 -0.50 19.63
C ALA A 56 2.73 -0.89 19.99
N THR A 57 2.07 -0.02 20.76
CA THR A 57 0.65 -0.17 21.11
C THR A 57 -0.27 0.41 20.04
N ALA A 58 -1.45 -0.19 19.87
CA ALA A 58 -2.44 0.27 18.87
C ALA A 58 -3.17 1.55 19.32
N HIS A 59 -3.37 2.48 18.39
CA HIS A 59 -4.04 3.76 18.63
C HIS A 59 -5.23 4.03 17.69
N CYS A 60 -5.80 3.02 17.04
CA CYS A 60 -6.99 3.20 16.18
C CYS A 60 -8.27 3.52 16.98
N GLY A 61 -8.35 3.14 18.25
CA GLY A 61 -9.51 3.40 19.12
C GLY A 61 -10.83 2.96 18.47
N THR A 62 -11.85 3.82 18.54
CA THR A 62 -13.19 3.57 17.97
C THR A 62 -13.32 3.94 16.51
N CYS A 63 -12.29 4.54 15.87
CA CYS A 63 -12.35 4.99 14.48
C CYS A 63 -12.60 3.83 13.50
N THR A 64 -13.53 4.05 12.55
CA THR A 64 -13.89 3.07 11.50
C THR A 64 -13.71 3.61 10.08
N ARG A 65 -13.19 4.82 9.90
CA ARG A 65 -13.12 5.52 8.59
C ARG A 65 -12.57 4.68 7.45
N CYS A 66 -11.50 3.93 7.69
CA CYS A 66 -10.89 3.08 6.65
C CYS A 66 -11.79 1.90 6.25
N ILE A 67 -12.62 1.40 7.17
CA ILE A 67 -13.60 0.33 6.89
C ILE A 67 -14.74 0.90 6.07
N ASP A 68 -15.26 2.05 6.49
CA ASP A 68 -16.46 2.68 5.91
C ASP A 68 -16.20 3.18 4.49
N VAL A 69 -14.99 3.67 4.18
CA VAL A 69 -14.63 4.23 2.86
C VAL A 69 -14.34 3.16 1.82
N CYS A 70 -14.02 1.92 2.22
CA CYS A 70 -13.57 0.89 1.29
C CYS A 70 -14.65 0.54 0.26
N PRO A 71 -14.46 0.86 -1.04
CA PRO A 71 -15.54 0.70 -2.04
C PRO A 71 -15.95 -0.74 -2.27
N THR A 72 -15.04 -1.67 -2.07
CA THR A 72 -15.23 -3.12 -2.24
C THR A 72 -15.47 -3.83 -0.92
N GLN A 73 -15.48 -3.10 0.20
CA GLN A 73 -15.60 -3.68 1.55
C GLN A 73 -14.57 -4.78 1.81
N ALA A 74 -13.34 -4.56 1.33
CA ALA A 74 -12.25 -5.51 1.50
C ALA A 74 -11.81 -5.63 2.97
N ILE A 75 -11.95 -4.57 3.77
CA ILE A 75 -11.70 -4.60 5.22
C ILE A 75 -12.95 -5.15 5.90
N ILE A 76 -12.99 -6.47 6.05
CA ILE A 76 -14.18 -7.23 6.51
C ILE A 76 -14.43 -7.11 8.02
N ALA A 77 -13.43 -6.71 8.77
CA ALA A 77 -13.48 -6.41 10.20
C ALA A 77 -12.22 -5.62 10.60
N PRO A 78 -12.17 -4.95 11.75
CA PRO A 78 -10.95 -4.35 12.25
C PRO A 78 -9.77 -5.33 12.19
N TYR A 79 -8.67 -4.92 11.57
CA TYR A 79 -7.43 -5.70 11.41
C TYR A 79 -7.56 -6.96 10.51
N ARG A 80 -8.64 -7.06 9.74
CA ARG A 80 -8.88 -8.20 8.85
C ARG A 80 -9.25 -7.72 7.45
N LEU A 81 -8.41 -8.10 6.49
CA LEU A 81 -8.57 -7.78 5.07
C LEU A 81 -8.83 -9.08 4.28
N ASP A 82 -9.82 -9.08 3.40
CA ASP A 82 -9.94 -10.05 2.31
C ASP A 82 -9.26 -9.46 1.06
N ALA A 83 -8.02 -9.90 0.80
CA ALA A 83 -7.22 -9.40 -0.32
C ALA A 83 -7.92 -9.59 -1.67
N ARG A 84 -8.71 -10.66 -1.85
CA ARG A 84 -9.46 -10.93 -3.09
C ARG A 84 -10.48 -9.85 -3.44
N ARG A 85 -10.80 -8.97 -2.49
CA ARG A 85 -11.69 -7.83 -2.65
C ARG A 85 -10.93 -6.49 -2.66
N CYS A 86 -9.64 -6.50 -2.29
CA CYS A 86 -8.84 -5.29 -2.23
C CYS A 86 -8.50 -4.79 -3.64
N ILE A 87 -8.80 -3.52 -3.94
CA ILE A 87 -8.52 -2.93 -5.25
C ILE A 87 -7.02 -2.93 -5.53
N ALA A 88 -6.17 -2.65 -4.53
CA ALA A 88 -4.72 -2.70 -4.70
C ALA A 88 -4.28 -4.11 -5.14
N TYR A 89 -4.76 -5.16 -4.49
CA TYR A 89 -4.47 -6.53 -4.91
C TYR A 89 -4.99 -6.83 -6.33
N LEU A 90 -6.24 -6.44 -6.62
CA LEU A 90 -6.88 -6.74 -7.91
C LEU A 90 -6.22 -6.01 -9.09
N THR A 91 -5.58 -4.87 -8.85
CA THR A 91 -4.95 -4.05 -9.90
C THR A 91 -3.44 -4.19 -9.98
N ILE A 92 -2.79 -4.81 -8.99
CA ILE A 92 -1.33 -4.95 -8.93
C ILE A 92 -0.92 -6.43 -9.00
N GLU A 93 -1.54 -7.29 -8.17
CA GLU A 93 -1.06 -8.65 -7.93
C GLU A 93 -1.90 -9.73 -8.62
N HIS A 94 -3.15 -9.40 -8.96
CA HIS A 94 -4.08 -10.37 -9.51
C HIS A 94 -3.73 -10.72 -10.95
N ASP A 95 -3.47 -11.99 -11.21
CA ASP A 95 -3.28 -12.50 -12.56
C ASP A 95 -4.63 -12.83 -13.21
N GLY A 96 -4.88 -12.23 -14.36
CA GLY A 96 -6.10 -12.43 -15.17
C GLY A 96 -7.13 -11.31 -15.08
N ALA A 97 -8.33 -11.57 -15.58
CA ALA A 97 -9.40 -10.58 -15.67
C ALA A 97 -10.02 -10.28 -14.30
N ILE A 98 -10.18 -9.01 -13.97
CA ILE A 98 -10.88 -8.58 -12.75
C ILE A 98 -12.32 -9.10 -12.77
N PRO A 99 -12.80 -9.76 -11.69
CA PRO A 99 -14.17 -10.27 -11.58
C PRO A 99 -15.21 -9.17 -11.85
N GLU A 100 -16.25 -9.50 -12.62
CA GLU A 100 -17.24 -8.52 -13.09
C GLU A 100 -17.88 -7.72 -11.95
N GLN A 101 -18.22 -8.37 -10.84
CA GLN A 101 -18.82 -7.74 -9.67
C GLN A 101 -17.90 -6.71 -9.00
N MET A 102 -16.58 -6.76 -9.24
CA MET A 102 -15.60 -5.82 -8.69
C MET A 102 -15.38 -4.59 -9.58
N ARG A 103 -15.72 -4.66 -10.87
CA ARG A 103 -15.42 -3.59 -11.84
C ARG A 103 -16.11 -2.27 -11.48
N LYS A 104 -17.38 -2.31 -11.11
CA LYS A 104 -18.14 -1.11 -10.72
C LYS A 104 -17.58 -0.47 -9.42
N PRO A 105 -17.33 -1.21 -8.33
CA PRO A 105 -16.71 -0.64 -7.12
C PRO A 105 -15.30 -0.10 -7.33
N ILE A 106 -14.52 -0.66 -8.25
CA ILE A 106 -13.15 -0.17 -8.56
C ILE A 106 -13.21 1.27 -9.14
N GLY A 107 -14.24 1.57 -9.94
CA GLY A 107 -14.39 2.89 -10.57
C GLY A 107 -13.22 3.21 -11.51
N ASN A 108 -12.63 4.38 -11.38
CA ASN A 108 -11.55 4.87 -12.25
C ASN A 108 -10.13 4.54 -11.72
N ARG A 109 -10.00 3.64 -10.77
CA ARG A 109 -8.69 3.24 -10.25
C ARG A 109 -8.02 2.30 -11.23
N ILE A 110 -6.79 2.62 -11.63
CA ILE A 110 -6.04 1.91 -12.67
C ILE A 110 -5.00 1.00 -12.04
N PHE A 111 -4.26 1.52 -11.08
CA PHE A 111 -3.17 0.83 -10.41
C PHE A 111 -3.13 1.24 -8.95
N GLY A 112 -3.38 0.30 -8.03
CA GLY A 112 -3.42 0.57 -6.60
C GLY A 112 -4.68 1.27 -6.10
N CYS A 113 -4.78 1.40 -4.77
CA CYS A 113 -5.86 2.10 -4.09
C CYS A 113 -5.42 2.45 -2.67
N ASP A 114 -5.44 3.74 -2.34
CA ASP A 114 -5.07 4.26 -1.04
C ASP A 114 -6.24 4.85 -0.25
N ASP A 115 -7.48 4.60 -0.63
CA ASP A 115 -8.68 5.19 0.02
C ASP A 115 -8.66 5.01 1.55
N CYS A 116 -8.29 3.82 2.02
CA CYS A 116 -8.23 3.53 3.45
C CYS A 116 -7.11 4.30 4.17
N GLN A 117 -6.03 4.65 3.48
CA GLN A 117 -4.94 5.46 4.00
C GLN A 117 -5.26 6.94 3.93
N LEU A 118 -5.88 7.41 2.82
CA LEU A 118 -6.27 8.81 2.61
C LEU A 118 -7.19 9.33 3.72
N VAL A 119 -8.12 8.50 4.21
CA VAL A 119 -9.04 8.89 5.29
C VAL A 119 -8.48 8.67 6.70
N CYS A 120 -7.31 8.04 6.81
CA CYS A 120 -6.72 7.74 8.10
C CYS A 120 -6.28 9.03 8.81
N PRO A 121 -6.78 9.33 10.03
CA PRO A 121 -6.41 10.55 10.75
C PRO A 121 -4.91 10.67 11.05
N TRP A 122 -4.21 9.54 11.11
CA TRP A 122 -2.77 9.50 11.38
C TRP A 122 -1.95 9.98 10.18
N ASN A 123 -2.48 9.90 8.96
CA ASN A 123 -1.78 10.36 7.76
C ASN A 123 -1.70 11.90 7.63
N LYS A 124 -2.35 12.65 8.54
CA LYS A 124 -2.08 14.09 8.68
C LYS A 124 -0.63 14.40 9.10
N PHE A 125 0.08 13.42 9.66
CA PHE A 125 1.48 13.55 10.04
C PHE A 125 2.46 13.07 8.96
N ALA A 126 1.95 12.53 7.84
CA ALA A 126 2.78 12.11 6.73
C ALA A 126 3.54 13.31 6.15
N GLN A 127 4.81 13.09 5.85
CA GLN A 127 5.68 14.09 5.25
C GLN A 127 5.95 13.72 3.80
N ARG A 128 6.06 14.74 2.95
CA ARG A 128 6.49 14.53 1.57
C ARG A 128 7.99 14.26 1.53
N THR A 129 8.39 13.32 0.69
CA THR A 129 9.79 13.10 0.38
C THR A 129 10.27 14.06 -0.72
N ASP A 130 11.53 14.48 -0.64
CA ASP A 130 12.21 15.20 -1.71
C ASP A 130 12.93 14.27 -2.68
N GLU A 131 12.88 12.95 -2.45
CA GLU A 131 13.49 11.94 -3.30
C GLU A 131 12.86 11.97 -4.71
N ALA A 132 13.71 12.18 -5.72
CA ALA A 132 13.26 12.38 -7.09
C ALA A 132 12.58 11.15 -7.70
N ASP A 133 12.98 9.95 -7.26
CA ASP A 133 12.45 8.69 -7.80
C ASP A 133 10.97 8.46 -7.44
N PHE A 134 10.43 9.19 -6.44
CA PHE A 134 9.00 9.16 -6.11
C PHE A 134 8.15 10.16 -6.89
N ARG A 135 8.74 10.91 -7.82
CA ARG A 135 7.95 11.81 -8.67
C ARG A 135 7.26 11.02 -9.78
N ALA A 136 6.00 11.40 -10.06
CA ALA A 136 5.29 10.85 -11.20
C ALA A 136 6.08 11.07 -12.49
N ARG A 137 6.15 10.05 -13.33
CA ARG A 137 6.88 10.06 -14.61
C ARG A 137 5.90 9.86 -15.75
N ASN A 138 6.29 10.33 -16.94
CA ASN A 138 5.60 10.07 -18.21
C ASN A 138 4.10 10.41 -18.18
N GLU A 139 3.69 11.37 -17.33
CA GLU A 139 2.29 11.82 -17.19
C GLU A 139 1.34 10.71 -16.72
N LEU A 140 1.84 9.67 -16.02
CA LEU A 140 1.04 8.54 -15.54
C LEU A 140 0.02 8.94 -14.47
N ASP A 141 0.28 10.02 -13.74
CA ASP A 141 -0.60 10.58 -12.69
C ASP A 141 -1.78 11.40 -13.22
N VAL A 142 -1.74 11.79 -14.50
CA VAL A 142 -2.77 12.62 -15.14
C VAL A 142 -3.45 11.97 -16.35
N ALA A 143 -3.01 10.76 -16.72
CA ALA A 143 -3.57 10.03 -17.84
C ALA A 143 -5.04 9.66 -17.62
N THR A 144 -5.90 9.91 -18.60
CA THR A 144 -7.31 9.52 -18.57
C THR A 144 -7.50 8.10 -19.11
N LEU A 145 -8.58 7.41 -18.69
CA LEU A 145 -8.91 6.08 -19.21
C LEU A 145 -8.95 6.02 -20.75
N PRO A 146 -9.59 6.98 -21.47
CA PRO A 146 -9.56 6.96 -22.93
C PRO A 146 -8.17 7.06 -23.53
N GLN A 147 -7.26 7.83 -22.91
CA GLN A 147 -5.87 7.92 -23.37
C GLN A 147 -5.14 6.59 -23.15
N LEU A 148 -5.33 5.94 -22.00
CA LEU A 148 -4.73 4.64 -21.71
C LEU A 148 -5.22 3.56 -22.69
N PHE A 149 -6.50 3.55 -23.02
CA PHE A 149 -7.06 2.63 -24.01
C PHE A 149 -6.58 2.87 -25.44
N ALA A 150 -6.08 4.07 -25.73
CA ALA A 150 -5.55 4.42 -27.04
C ALA A 150 -4.08 4.06 -27.23
N TRP A 151 -3.37 3.68 -26.16
CA TRP A 151 -1.96 3.28 -26.25
C TRP A 151 -1.87 1.92 -26.95
N ASP A 152 -0.92 1.82 -27.87
CA ASP A 152 -0.45 0.53 -28.38
C ASP A 152 0.64 -0.04 -27.43
N GLU A 153 1.15 -1.22 -27.78
CA GLU A 153 2.14 -1.90 -26.95
C GLU A 153 3.43 -1.10 -26.80
N ASP A 154 3.92 -0.48 -27.87
CA ASP A 154 5.14 0.30 -27.86
C ASP A 154 5.01 1.54 -26.97
N GLU A 155 3.90 2.24 -27.07
CA GLU A 155 3.61 3.39 -26.21
C GLU A 155 3.44 3.01 -24.74
N PHE A 156 2.75 1.88 -24.48
CA PHE A 156 2.61 1.34 -23.13
C PHE A 156 3.99 1.04 -22.53
N LEU A 157 4.80 0.24 -23.20
CA LEU A 157 6.14 -0.14 -22.72
C LEU A 157 7.03 1.09 -22.49
N ARG A 158 6.98 2.04 -23.40
CA ARG A 158 7.77 3.28 -23.28
C ARG A 158 7.35 4.15 -22.08
N ARG A 159 6.04 4.27 -21.82
CA ARG A 159 5.54 5.11 -20.71
C ARG A 159 5.68 4.43 -19.35
N THR A 160 5.63 3.11 -19.31
CA THR A 160 5.73 2.35 -18.08
C THR A 160 7.14 1.83 -17.78
N GLU A 161 8.13 2.18 -18.61
CA GLU A 161 9.52 1.79 -18.39
C GLU A 161 9.99 2.13 -16.97
N GLY A 162 10.50 1.12 -16.25
CA GLY A 162 10.93 1.26 -14.85
C GLY A 162 9.80 1.40 -13.84
N SER A 163 8.56 1.15 -14.23
CA SER A 163 7.43 0.93 -13.31
C SER A 163 7.33 -0.53 -12.91
N PRO A 164 6.73 -0.86 -11.74
CA PRO A 164 6.54 -2.25 -11.32
C PRO A 164 5.58 -3.00 -12.24
#